data_e07b4a11395d7fcbf96e255a967b6287
#
_entry.id   e07b4a11395d7fcbf96e255a967b6287
#
_cell.length_a   1.000
_cell.length_b   1.000
_cell.length_c   1.000
_cell.angle_alpha   90.00
_cell.angle_beta   90.00
_cell.angle_gamma   90.00
#
_symmetry.space_group_name_H-M   'P 1'
#
loop_
_entity.id
_entity.type
_entity.pdbx_description
1 polymer ?
#
loop_
_entity_poly.entity_id
_entity_poly.type
_entity_poly.pdbx_seq_one_letter_code
_entity_poly.pdbx_strand_id
1 'polypeptide(L)'
;MGNPGDENITKYLEDNGYEVETDKLDAEKTTYFLRMIVLMVMVIGLVISVLSFYILMLSIYLLVQKNSSKLENLLLIGYSPGNVAMPYLWLTIVLNVVVLLVAWCILFFIREYYMDFIEALYPDIEEGTMCPAIALGLVLFLIVSVLNMIAIRRKVMRIWLRKD
;
A
#
# COMPACT_ATOMS: atom_id res chain seq x y z
N MET A 1 0.95 -12.28 27.03
CA MET A 1 0.31 -13.46 26.46
C MET A 1 1.43 -14.39 26.03
N GLY A 2 1.56 -15.57 26.66
CA GLY A 2 2.60 -16.53 26.31
C GLY A 2 2.35 -17.15 24.95
N ASN A 3 3.42 -17.55 24.28
CA ASN A 3 3.36 -18.25 23.00
C ASN A 3 2.72 -19.63 23.21
N PRO A 4 1.56 -19.97 22.63
CA PRO A 4 0.91 -21.28 22.82
C PRO A 4 1.74 -22.46 22.30
N GLY A 5 2.80 -22.21 21.53
CA GLY A 5 3.73 -23.20 21.04
C GLY A 5 5.03 -23.33 21.86
N ASP A 6 5.05 -22.93 23.11
CA ASP A 6 6.22 -23.08 23.96
C ASP A 6 6.39 -24.56 24.35
N GLU A 7 7.53 -25.17 23.97
CA GLU A 7 7.84 -26.58 24.24
C GLU A 7 7.74 -26.92 25.75
N ASN A 8 7.98 -25.94 26.62
CA ASN A 8 7.85 -26.12 28.06
C ASN A 8 6.40 -26.32 28.51
N ILE A 9 5.43 -25.70 27.84
CA ILE A 9 4.00 -25.86 28.14
C ILE A 9 3.52 -27.24 27.67
N THR A 10 3.95 -27.67 26.49
CA THR A 10 3.60 -28.98 25.92
C THR A 10 4.13 -30.09 26.81
N LYS A 11 5.40 -29.98 27.25
CA LYS A 11 6.03 -30.95 28.13
C LYS A 11 5.37 -31.00 29.52
N TYR A 12 4.95 -29.85 30.07
CA TYR A 12 4.21 -29.79 31.32
C TYR A 12 2.84 -30.47 31.26
N LEU A 13 2.16 -30.34 30.12
CA LEU A 13 0.84 -30.95 29.90
C LEU A 13 0.96 -32.47 29.71
N GLU A 14 1.96 -32.95 28.97
CA GLU A 14 2.26 -34.39 28.82
C GLU A 14 2.64 -35.05 30.14
N ASP A 15 3.49 -34.41 30.95
CA ASP A 15 3.92 -34.92 32.26
C ASP A 15 2.77 -35.00 33.27
N ASN A 16 1.71 -34.20 33.10
CA ASN A 16 0.49 -34.23 33.94
C ASN A 16 -0.65 -35.09 33.39
N GLY A 17 -0.43 -35.86 32.30
CA GLY A 17 -1.40 -36.83 31.77
C GLY A 17 -2.57 -36.18 31.01
N TYR A 18 -2.41 -34.95 30.55
CA TYR A 18 -3.36 -34.34 29.64
C TYR A 18 -3.04 -34.78 28.21
N GLU A 19 -4.02 -35.36 27.52
CA GLU A 19 -3.94 -35.62 26.09
C GLU A 19 -3.84 -34.26 25.37
N VAL A 20 -2.64 -33.89 24.94
CA VAL A 20 -2.41 -32.71 24.12
C VAL A 20 -2.73 -33.10 22.68
N GLU A 21 -3.76 -32.54 22.11
CA GLU A 21 -4.06 -32.65 20.67
C GLU A 21 -2.91 -31.98 19.89
N THR A 22 -1.86 -32.73 19.61
CA THR A 22 -0.64 -32.27 18.91
C THR A 22 -0.97 -31.58 17.60
N ASP A 23 -1.99 -32.06 16.87
CA ASP A 23 -2.44 -31.47 15.62
C ASP A 23 -2.98 -30.04 15.79
N LYS A 24 -3.67 -29.75 16.88
CA LYS A 24 -4.15 -28.37 17.18
C LYS A 24 -3.01 -27.45 17.58
N LEU A 25 -2.06 -27.93 18.37
CA LEU A 25 -0.88 -27.16 18.77
C LEU A 25 0.02 -26.82 17.56
N ASP A 26 0.19 -27.74 16.65
CA ASP A 26 0.97 -27.52 15.43
C ASP A 26 0.24 -26.59 14.45
N ALA A 27 -1.08 -26.67 14.38
CA ALA A 27 -1.90 -25.71 13.63
C ALA A 27 -1.81 -24.29 14.23
N GLU A 28 -1.82 -24.16 15.56
CA GLU A 28 -1.65 -22.85 16.23
C GLU A 28 -0.24 -22.28 16.03
N LYS A 29 0.81 -23.10 16.13
CA LYS A 29 2.19 -22.70 15.83
C LYS A 29 2.33 -22.21 14.39
N THR A 30 1.78 -22.95 13.44
CA THR A 30 1.79 -22.58 12.03
C THR A 30 1.05 -21.28 11.78
N THR A 31 -0.11 -21.10 12.38
CA THR A 31 -0.90 -19.87 12.29
C THR A 31 -0.15 -18.67 12.87
N TYR A 32 0.49 -18.84 14.03
CA TYR A 32 1.31 -17.79 14.64
C TYR A 32 2.50 -17.39 13.75
N PHE A 33 3.19 -18.38 13.19
CA PHE A 33 4.31 -18.18 12.27
C PHE A 33 3.87 -17.44 11.00
N LEU A 34 2.77 -17.85 10.37
CA LEU A 34 2.18 -17.18 9.21
C LEU A 34 1.79 -15.73 9.53
N ARG A 35 1.17 -15.50 10.69
CA ARG A 35 0.81 -14.15 11.14
C ARG A 35 2.03 -13.26 11.32
N MET A 36 3.14 -13.81 11.83
CA MET A 36 4.40 -13.08 11.98
C MET A 36 5.00 -12.70 10.62
N ILE A 37 4.99 -13.63 9.65
CA ILE A 37 5.43 -13.35 8.28
C ILE A 37 4.57 -12.25 7.64
N VAL A 38 3.25 -12.35 7.73
CA VAL A 38 2.32 -11.34 7.19
C VAL A 38 2.60 -9.97 7.82
N LEU A 39 2.85 -9.90 9.12
CA LEU A 39 3.19 -8.67 9.81
C LEU A 39 4.51 -8.08 9.31
N MET A 40 5.55 -8.90 9.11
CA MET A 40 6.83 -8.45 8.53
C MET A 40 6.64 -7.89 7.12
N VAL A 41 5.92 -8.60 6.26
CA VAL A 41 5.62 -8.15 4.89
C VAL A 41 4.83 -6.84 4.89
N MET A 42 3.86 -6.70 5.81
CA MET A 42 3.08 -5.46 5.97
C MET A 42 3.99 -4.28 6.36
N VAL A 43 4.91 -4.46 7.30
CA VAL A 43 5.84 -3.40 7.72
C VAL A 43 6.77 -3.00 6.56
N ILE A 44 7.33 -3.97 5.84
CA ILE A 44 8.18 -3.71 4.67
C ILE A 44 7.38 -2.97 3.60
N GLY A 45 6.17 -3.41 3.31
CA GLY A 45 5.26 -2.77 2.35
C GLY A 45 4.93 -1.32 2.73
N LEU A 46 4.72 -1.05 4.03
CA LEU A 46 4.48 0.29 4.53
C LEU A 46 5.70 1.20 4.33
N VAL A 47 6.90 0.72 4.64
CA VAL A 47 8.15 1.48 4.43
C VAL A 47 8.35 1.81 2.94
N ILE A 48 8.17 0.82 2.05
CA ILE A 48 8.27 1.02 0.60
C ILE A 48 7.23 2.03 0.12
N SER A 49 6.01 1.96 0.64
CA SER A 49 4.93 2.90 0.29
C SER A 49 5.27 4.34 0.66
N VAL A 50 5.81 4.56 1.86
CA VAL A 50 6.24 5.90 2.32
C VAL A 50 7.38 6.43 1.47
N LEU A 51 8.39 5.60 1.15
CA LEU A 51 9.49 5.99 0.28
C LEU A 51 9.01 6.32 -1.14
N SER A 52 8.13 5.52 -1.70
CA SER A 52 7.53 5.73 -3.02
C SER A 52 6.76 7.05 -3.08
N PHE A 53 5.97 7.34 -2.03
CA PHE A 53 5.27 8.61 -1.91
C PHE A 53 6.24 9.80 -1.89
N TYR A 54 7.34 9.69 -1.13
CA TYR A 54 8.37 10.73 -1.06
C TYR A 54 9.04 10.97 -2.42
N ILE A 55 9.42 9.91 -3.13
CA ILE A 55 10.02 9.97 -4.46
C ILE A 55 9.05 10.63 -5.46
N LEU A 56 7.79 10.24 -5.44
CA LEU A 56 6.77 10.82 -6.32
C LEU A 56 6.58 12.32 -6.05
N MET A 57 6.52 12.72 -4.79
CA MET A 57 6.43 14.13 -4.40
C MET A 57 7.65 14.94 -4.84
N LEU A 58 8.86 14.36 -4.71
CA LEU A 58 10.10 14.98 -5.16
C LEU A 58 10.13 15.11 -6.69
N SER A 59 9.70 14.11 -7.42
CA SER A 59 9.62 14.12 -8.88
C SER A 59 8.70 15.22 -9.40
N ILE A 60 7.52 15.36 -8.80
CA ILE A 60 6.58 16.47 -9.12
C ILE A 60 7.21 17.82 -8.78
N TYR A 61 7.89 17.92 -7.64
CA TYR A 61 8.57 19.15 -7.24
C TYR A 61 9.60 19.57 -8.29
N LEU A 62 10.46 18.65 -8.73
CA LEU A 62 11.49 18.90 -9.75
C LEU A 62 10.87 19.25 -11.12
N LEU A 63 9.79 18.57 -11.50
CA LEU A 63 9.08 18.84 -12.75
C LEU A 63 8.51 20.26 -12.78
N VAL A 64 7.85 20.68 -11.71
CA VAL A 64 7.31 22.03 -11.59
C VAL A 64 8.43 23.07 -11.53
N GLN A 65 9.53 22.77 -10.84
CA GLN A 65 10.70 23.67 -10.77
C GLN A 65 11.38 23.84 -12.13
N LYS A 66 11.56 22.74 -12.88
CA LYS A 66 12.14 22.78 -14.23
C LYS A 66 11.32 23.61 -15.21
N ASN A 67 10.00 23.63 -15.03
CA ASN A 67 9.09 24.39 -15.87
C ASN A 67 8.66 25.73 -15.24
N SER A 68 9.29 26.17 -14.14
CA SER A 68 8.88 27.36 -13.39
C SER A 68 8.80 28.61 -14.25
N SER A 69 9.77 28.86 -15.13
CA SER A 69 9.77 30.02 -16.05
C SER A 69 8.60 30.01 -17.03
N LYS A 70 8.21 28.83 -17.53
CA LYS A 70 7.03 28.72 -18.40
C LYS A 70 5.74 28.94 -17.63
N LEU A 71 5.66 28.41 -16.39
CA LEU A 71 4.52 28.61 -15.50
C LEU A 71 4.39 30.08 -15.11
N GLU A 72 5.50 30.74 -14.81
CA GLU A 72 5.56 32.15 -14.49
C GLU A 72 5.09 33.03 -15.66
N ASN A 73 5.54 32.76 -16.90
CA ASN A 73 5.08 33.45 -18.08
C ASN A 73 3.55 33.30 -18.29
N LEU A 74 2.99 32.10 -18.08
CA LEU A 74 1.55 31.89 -18.18
C LEU A 74 0.78 32.66 -17.10
N LEU A 75 1.30 32.71 -15.89
CA LEU A 75 0.71 33.51 -14.80
C LEU A 75 0.80 35.02 -15.08
N LEU A 76 1.87 35.49 -15.77
CA LEU A 76 2.04 36.86 -16.19
C LEU A 76 1.02 37.30 -17.25
N ILE A 77 0.65 36.40 -18.15
CA ILE A 77 -0.36 36.61 -19.21
C ILE A 77 -1.78 36.63 -18.62
N GLY A 78 -1.95 36.29 -17.32
CA GLY A 78 -3.25 36.34 -16.64
C GLY A 78 -3.93 34.99 -16.43
N TYR A 79 -3.25 33.88 -16.69
CA TYR A 79 -3.80 32.54 -16.39
C TYR A 79 -3.91 32.34 -14.86
N SER A 80 -5.03 31.76 -14.44
CA SER A 80 -5.21 31.45 -13.01
C SER A 80 -4.27 30.31 -12.57
N PRO A 81 -3.75 30.35 -11.31
CA PRO A 81 -2.87 29.31 -10.78
C PRO A 81 -3.48 27.89 -10.85
N GLY A 82 -4.81 27.80 -10.74
CA GLY A 82 -5.54 26.52 -10.88
C GLY A 82 -5.43 25.92 -12.30
N ASN A 83 -5.60 26.75 -13.32
CA ASN A 83 -5.52 26.30 -14.72
C ASN A 83 -4.09 25.89 -15.09
N VAL A 84 -3.10 26.58 -14.56
CA VAL A 84 -1.69 26.27 -14.78
C VAL A 84 -1.28 24.96 -14.08
N ALA A 85 -1.90 24.63 -12.93
CA ALA A 85 -1.69 23.39 -12.21
C ALA A 85 -2.37 22.17 -12.87
N MET A 86 -3.43 22.39 -13.65
CA MET A 86 -4.31 21.34 -14.17
C MET A 86 -3.58 20.22 -14.95
N PRO A 87 -2.68 20.49 -15.91
CA PRO A 87 -1.97 19.45 -16.64
C PRO A 87 -1.11 18.54 -15.73
N TYR A 88 -0.52 19.11 -14.70
CA TYR A 88 0.28 18.35 -13.72
C TYR A 88 -0.60 17.47 -12.83
N LEU A 89 -1.79 17.96 -12.46
CA LEU A 89 -2.79 17.19 -11.71
C LEU A 89 -3.28 16.00 -12.53
N TRP A 90 -3.64 16.24 -13.79
CA TRP A 90 -4.09 15.18 -14.71
C TRP A 90 -3.02 14.10 -14.89
N LEU A 91 -1.78 14.51 -15.16
CA LEU A 91 -0.66 13.58 -15.31
C LEU A 91 -0.51 12.70 -14.06
N THR A 92 -0.59 13.30 -12.88
CA THR A 92 -0.43 12.58 -11.61
C THR A 92 -1.58 11.61 -11.36
N ILE A 93 -2.82 12.01 -11.66
CA ILE A 93 -4.00 11.13 -11.50
C ILE A 93 -3.91 9.95 -12.46
N VAL A 94 -3.60 10.19 -13.73
CA VAL A 94 -3.45 9.12 -14.73
C VAL A 94 -2.38 8.13 -14.30
N LEU A 95 -1.22 8.62 -13.85
CA LEU A 95 -0.13 7.77 -13.40
C LEU A 95 -0.54 6.93 -12.18
N ASN A 96 -1.23 7.52 -11.20
CA ASN A 96 -1.74 6.80 -10.03
C ASN A 96 -2.77 5.73 -10.41
N VAL A 97 -3.66 6.01 -11.38
CA VAL A 97 -4.64 5.03 -11.90
C VAL A 97 -3.93 3.86 -12.57
N VAL A 98 -2.92 4.12 -13.39
CA VAL A 98 -2.14 3.06 -14.05
C VAL A 98 -1.45 2.18 -13.01
N VAL A 99 -0.82 2.77 -11.99
CA VAL A 99 -0.17 2.01 -10.90
C VAL A 99 -1.19 1.15 -10.15
N LEU A 100 -2.37 1.69 -9.84
CA LEU A 100 -3.43 0.95 -9.17
C LEU A 100 -3.91 -0.25 -10.00
N LEU A 101 -4.12 -0.06 -11.30
CA LEU A 101 -4.52 -1.14 -12.21
C LEU A 101 -3.46 -2.23 -12.30
N VAL A 102 -2.19 -1.85 -12.43
CA VAL A 102 -1.08 -2.82 -12.44
C VAL A 102 -1.00 -3.58 -11.11
N ALA A 103 -1.14 -2.89 -9.99
CA ALA A 103 -1.15 -3.52 -8.67
C ALA A 103 -2.30 -4.54 -8.53
N TRP A 104 -3.51 -4.20 -8.98
CA TRP A 104 -4.63 -5.13 -8.99
C TRP A 104 -4.42 -6.31 -9.94
N CYS A 105 -3.88 -6.10 -11.14
CA CYS A 105 -3.52 -7.19 -12.03
C CYS A 105 -2.56 -8.18 -11.37
N ILE A 106 -1.48 -7.67 -10.75
CA ILE A 106 -0.50 -8.50 -10.05
C ILE A 106 -1.17 -9.27 -8.90
N LEU A 107 -2.03 -8.60 -8.12
CA LEU A 107 -2.75 -9.20 -7.00
C LEU A 107 -3.68 -10.33 -7.47
N PHE A 108 -4.39 -10.16 -8.60
CA PHE A 108 -5.21 -11.20 -9.21
C PHE A 108 -4.38 -12.42 -9.63
N PHE A 109 -3.27 -12.21 -10.35
CA PHE A 109 -2.37 -13.29 -10.79
C PHE A 109 -1.78 -14.06 -9.60
N ILE A 110 -1.34 -13.34 -8.56
CA ILE A 110 -0.78 -13.97 -7.37
C ILE A 110 -1.85 -14.80 -6.67
N ARG A 111 -3.08 -14.27 -6.52
CA ARG A 111 -4.18 -15.00 -5.88
C ARG A 111 -4.49 -16.29 -6.62
N GLU A 112 -4.70 -16.22 -7.93
CA GLU A 112 -5.05 -17.38 -8.74
C GLU A 112 -3.99 -18.49 -8.61
N TYR A 113 -2.71 -18.11 -8.72
CA TYR A 113 -1.61 -19.05 -8.57
C TYR A 113 -1.52 -19.68 -7.17
N TYR A 114 -1.75 -18.88 -6.10
CA TYR A 114 -1.71 -19.38 -4.73
C TYR A 114 -2.96 -20.19 -4.35
N MET A 115 -4.13 -19.85 -4.89
CA MET A 115 -5.36 -20.60 -4.60
C MET A 115 -5.30 -21.99 -5.15
N ASP A 116 -4.81 -22.18 -6.39
CA ASP A 116 -4.60 -23.51 -6.97
C ASP A 116 -3.69 -24.38 -6.10
N PHE A 117 -2.65 -23.77 -5.52
CA PHE A 117 -1.71 -24.48 -4.64
C PHE A 117 -2.32 -24.81 -3.27
N ILE A 118 -3.11 -23.89 -2.70
CA ILE A 118 -3.76 -24.10 -1.40
C ILE A 118 -4.89 -25.13 -1.50
N GLU A 119 -5.70 -25.07 -2.56
CA GLU A 119 -6.78 -26.04 -2.81
C GLU A 119 -6.25 -27.47 -2.98
N ALA A 120 -5.07 -27.60 -3.60
CA ALA A 120 -4.39 -28.90 -3.71
C ALA A 120 -3.93 -29.49 -2.37
N LEU A 121 -3.63 -28.64 -1.39
CA LEU A 121 -3.18 -29.04 -0.05
C LEU A 121 -4.33 -29.16 0.96
N TYR A 122 -5.36 -28.34 0.81
CA TYR A 122 -6.47 -28.19 1.76
C TYR A 122 -7.80 -27.99 1.00
N PRO A 123 -8.46 -29.06 0.55
CA PRO A 123 -9.66 -28.99 -0.28
C PRO A 123 -10.90 -28.37 0.41
N ASP A 124 -10.86 -28.20 1.73
CA ASP A 124 -12.00 -27.68 2.54
C ASP A 124 -11.85 -26.20 2.94
N ILE A 125 -10.90 -25.45 2.37
CA ILE A 125 -10.74 -24.04 2.70
C ILE A 125 -11.67 -23.17 1.84
N GLU A 126 -12.53 -22.39 2.51
CA GLU A 126 -13.36 -21.36 1.86
C GLU A 126 -12.49 -20.27 1.21
N GLU A 127 -12.78 -19.95 -0.03
CA GLU A 127 -12.10 -18.86 -0.75
C GLU A 127 -12.26 -17.52 -0.04
N GLY A 128 -11.16 -16.94 0.42
CA GLY A 128 -11.17 -15.62 1.03
C GLY A 128 -11.62 -14.52 0.05
N THR A 129 -12.47 -13.62 0.51
CA THR A 129 -13.00 -12.51 -0.29
C THR A 129 -11.90 -11.48 -0.62
N MET A 130 -11.77 -11.07 -1.89
CA MET A 130 -10.84 -10.00 -2.31
C MET A 130 -11.30 -8.58 -1.94
N CYS A 131 -12.56 -8.43 -1.54
CA CYS A 131 -13.17 -7.14 -1.26
C CYS A 131 -12.35 -6.23 -0.32
N PRO A 132 -11.79 -6.71 0.81
CA PRO A 132 -10.99 -5.87 1.70
C PRO A 132 -9.68 -5.39 1.06
N ALA A 133 -9.03 -6.19 0.22
CA ALA A 133 -7.81 -5.79 -0.48
C ALA A 133 -8.07 -4.71 -1.54
N ILE A 134 -9.16 -4.85 -2.30
CA ILE A 134 -9.61 -3.86 -3.28
C ILE A 134 -9.99 -2.55 -2.58
N ALA A 135 -10.75 -2.64 -1.49
CA ALA A 135 -11.16 -1.48 -0.70
C ALA A 135 -9.95 -0.72 -0.12
N LEU A 136 -8.97 -1.45 0.43
CA LEU A 136 -7.72 -0.87 0.94
C LEU A 136 -6.95 -0.14 -0.18
N GLY A 137 -6.83 -0.76 -1.36
CA GLY A 137 -6.18 -0.15 -2.53
C GLY A 137 -6.86 1.15 -2.96
N LEU A 138 -8.21 1.19 -2.98
CA LEU A 138 -8.97 2.40 -3.28
C LEU A 138 -8.77 3.50 -2.24
N VAL A 139 -8.79 3.16 -0.95
CA VAL A 139 -8.56 4.13 0.13
C VAL A 139 -7.16 4.73 0.02
N LEU A 140 -6.13 3.91 -0.17
CA LEU A 140 -4.76 4.38 -0.37
C LEU A 140 -4.64 5.26 -1.62
N PHE A 141 -5.27 4.87 -2.73
CA PHE A 141 -5.32 5.68 -3.95
C PHE A 141 -5.92 7.07 -3.70
N LEU A 142 -7.04 7.15 -2.99
CA LEU A 142 -7.68 8.43 -2.65
C LEU A 142 -6.78 9.29 -1.78
N ILE A 143 -6.17 8.73 -0.74
CA ILE A 143 -5.25 9.46 0.16
C ILE A 143 -4.08 10.02 -0.64
N VAL A 144 -3.40 9.20 -1.43
CA VAL A 144 -2.23 9.61 -2.23
C VAL A 144 -2.63 10.66 -3.27
N SER A 145 -3.76 10.50 -3.95
CA SER A 145 -4.26 11.47 -4.94
C SER A 145 -4.57 12.83 -4.32
N VAL A 146 -5.22 12.86 -3.16
CA VAL A 146 -5.53 14.10 -2.42
C VAL A 146 -4.26 14.80 -1.96
N LEU A 147 -3.32 14.06 -1.37
CA LEU A 147 -2.04 14.62 -0.92
C LEU A 147 -1.23 15.21 -2.08
N ASN A 148 -1.17 14.50 -3.21
CA ASN A 148 -0.51 15.00 -4.42
C ASN A 148 -1.19 16.26 -4.97
N MET A 149 -2.52 16.29 -5.00
CA MET A 149 -3.28 17.45 -5.44
C MET A 149 -2.97 18.69 -4.57
N ILE A 150 -2.94 18.50 -3.25
CA ILE A 150 -2.60 19.58 -2.29
C ILE A 150 -1.15 20.05 -2.51
N ALA A 151 -0.20 19.11 -2.68
CA ALA A 151 1.20 19.43 -2.89
C ALA A 151 1.43 20.23 -4.17
N ILE A 152 0.82 19.84 -5.29
CA ILE A 152 0.92 20.53 -6.58
C ILE A 152 0.31 21.93 -6.48
N ARG A 153 -0.91 22.06 -5.94
CA ARG A 153 -1.58 23.36 -5.78
C ARG A 153 -0.76 24.30 -4.90
N ARG A 154 -0.26 23.83 -3.75
CA ARG A 154 0.59 24.63 -2.86
C ARG A 154 1.88 25.09 -3.55
N LYS A 155 2.49 24.25 -4.38
CA LYS A 155 3.71 24.62 -5.10
C LYS A 155 3.46 25.67 -6.16
N VAL A 156 2.42 25.51 -6.99
CA VAL A 156 2.03 26.49 -8.01
C VAL A 156 1.63 27.82 -7.36
N MET A 157 0.85 27.78 -6.27
CA MET A 157 0.47 28.96 -5.51
C MET A 157 1.69 29.70 -4.93
N ARG A 158 2.72 28.98 -4.46
CA ARG A 158 3.94 29.58 -3.93
C ARG A 158 4.76 30.29 -5.02
N ILE A 159 4.74 29.78 -6.27
CA ILE A 159 5.37 30.46 -7.41
C ILE A 159 4.63 31.77 -7.69
N TRP A 160 3.30 31.77 -7.61
CA TRP A 160 2.48 32.95 -7.82
C TRP A 160 2.70 34.02 -6.75
N LEU A 161 2.73 33.66 -5.46
CA LEU A 161 2.94 34.56 -4.33
C LEU A 161 4.38 35.13 -4.19
N ARG A 162 5.36 34.50 -4.82
CA ARG A 162 6.74 35.00 -4.77
C ARG A 162 6.97 36.24 -5.63
N LYS A 163 5.95 36.70 -6.29
CA LYS A 163 5.99 37.78 -7.27
C LYS A 163 5.57 39.14 -6.70
N ASP A 164 4.93 39.14 -5.54
CA ASP A 164 4.68 40.33 -4.74
C ASP A 164 5.82 40.57 -3.75
#